data_3ab14140dab19544dc700f62c2684477
#
_entry.id   3ab14140dab19544dc700f62c2684477
#
_cell.length_a   1.000
_cell.length_b   1.000
_cell.length_c   1.000
_cell.angle_alpha   90.00
_cell.angle_beta   90.00
_cell.angle_gamma   90.00
#
_symmetry.space_group_name_H-M   'P 1'
#
loop_
_entity.id
_entity.type
_entity.pdbx_description
1 polymer ?
#
loop_
_entity_poly.entity_id
_entity_poly.type
_entity_poly.pdbx_seq_one_letter_code
_entity_poly.pdbx_strand_id
1 'polypeptide(L)'
;MSERITNVMKTEFSARSINESYARSAVAAFAALCDPSVSVIADIKTVVSEAVTNAIVHGYAGFENKQECIVSIVCKMTDSGKLIIRIRDKGRGIEDIHTAMQPLYTTDTDGERSGMGFTVMQSFTDSIKVRSALGKGTVVTLEKRLLR
;
A
#
# COMPACT_ATOMS: atom_id res chain seq x y z
N MET A 1 -21.62 16.13 3.65
CA MET A 1 -20.87 16.86 2.61
C MET A 1 -19.78 15.98 2.06
N SER A 2 -19.65 15.97 0.76
CA SER A 2 -18.60 15.23 0.11
C SER A 2 -17.27 15.98 0.23
N GLU A 3 -16.20 15.23 0.48
CA GLU A 3 -14.87 15.78 0.50
C GLU A 3 -14.39 16.02 -0.93
N ARG A 4 -13.64 17.11 -1.11
CA ARG A 4 -13.10 17.46 -2.41
C ARG A 4 -11.62 17.11 -2.47
N ILE A 5 -11.18 16.53 -3.57
CA ILE A 5 -9.78 16.23 -3.81
C ILE A 5 -9.07 17.55 -4.19
N THR A 6 -8.01 17.87 -3.47
CA THR A 6 -7.26 19.12 -3.67
C THR A 6 -5.88 18.89 -4.29
N ASN A 7 -5.35 17.67 -4.19
CA ASN A 7 -4.03 17.36 -4.74
C ASN A 7 -3.93 15.88 -5.08
N VAL A 8 -3.21 15.55 -6.14
CA VAL A 8 -3.05 14.17 -6.60
C VAL A 8 -1.58 13.92 -6.97
N MET A 9 -1.07 12.77 -6.56
CA MET A 9 0.26 12.29 -6.97
C MET A 9 0.11 10.87 -7.49
N LYS A 10 0.77 10.57 -8.61
CA LYS A 10 0.82 9.22 -9.18
C LYS A 10 2.27 8.85 -9.42
N THR A 11 2.62 7.60 -9.11
CA THR A 11 3.94 7.09 -9.41
C THR A 11 3.85 5.61 -9.75
N GLU A 12 4.76 5.15 -10.61
CA GLU A 12 4.87 3.76 -10.99
C GLU A 12 6.32 3.35 -10.95
N PHE A 13 6.56 2.09 -10.58
CA PHE A 13 7.93 1.58 -10.49
C PHE A 13 7.94 0.07 -10.67
N SER A 14 9.12 -0.46 -11.02
CA SER A 14 9.30 -1.90 -11.15
C SER A 14 9.19 -2.60 -9.80
N ALA A 15 8.66 -3.82 -9.80
CA ALA A 15 8.44 -4.63 -8.59
C ALA A 15 9.76 -5.22 -8.09
N ARG A 16 10.71 -4.34 -7.79
CA ARG A 16 12.02 -4.68 -7.23
C ARG A 16 12.07 -4.18 -5.79
N SER A 17 12.64 -5.00 -4.92
CA SER A 17 12.72 -4.67 -3.48
C SER A 17 13.38 -3.33 -3.21
N ILE A 18 14.35 -2.92 -4.04
CA ILE A 18 15.02 -1.64 -3.88
C ILE A 18 14.05 -0.46 -4.00
N ASN A 19 12.94 -0.63 -4.72
CA ASN A 19 11.97 0.44 -4.94
C ASN A 19 11.00 0.64 -3.77
N GLU A 20 11.02 -0.23 -2.77
CA GLU A 20 10.24 -0.04 -1.57
C GLU A 20 10.63 1.26 -0.86
N SER A 21 11.93 1.55 -0.77
CA SER A 21 12.42 2.79 -0.18
C SER A 21 11.93 4.02 -0.94
N TYR A 22 11.96 3.97 -2.27
CA TYR A 22 11.42 5.05 -3.10
C TYR A 22 9.94 5.27 -2.81
N ALA A 23 9.16 4.18 -2.79
CA ALA A 23 7.72 4.25 -2.60
C ALA A 23 7.33 4.94 -1.29
N ARG A 24 7.92 4.50 -0.17
CA ARG A 24 7.58 5.09 1.11
C ARG A 24 8.04 6.53 1.21
N SER A 25 9.19 6.87 0.60
CA SER A 25 9.69 8.25 0.59
C SER A 25 8.80 9.16 -0.24
N ALA A 26 8.35 8.71 -1.40
CA ALA A 26 7.47 9.50 -2.27
C ALA A 26 6.13 9.79 -1.59
N VAL A 27 5.51 8.79 -0.99
CA VAL A 27 4.22 8.97 -0.32
C VAL A 27 4.39 9.85 0.93
N ALA A 28 5.46 9.65 1.70
CA ALA A 28 5.73 10.47 2.88
C ALA A 28 5.95 11.94 2.50
N ALA A 29 6.66 12.19 1.42
CA ALA A 29 6.87 13.56 0.93
C ALA A 29 5.56 14.24 0.53
N PHE A 30 4.67 13.49 -0.14
CA PHE A 30 3.35 14.00 -0.51
C PHE A 30 2.51 14.30 0.73
N ALA A 31 2.50 13.38 1.70
CA ALA A 31 1.77 13.57 2.95
C ALA A 31 2.29 14.77 3.74
N ALA A 32 3.59 15.01 3.70
CA ALA A 32 4.24 16.11 4.43
C ALA A 32 3.76 17.49 3.96
N LEU A 33 3.19 17.60 2.77
CA LEU A 33 2.63 18.85 2.28
C LEU A 33 1.48 19.36 3.16
N CYS A 34 0.82 18.47 3.89
CA CYS A 34 -0.23 18.86 4.86
C CYS A 34 0.29 19.09 6.27
N ASP A 35 1.61 19.02 6.45
CA ASP A 35 2.27 19.26 7.74
C ASP A 35 1.71 18.41 8.90
N PRO A 36 1.58 17.08 8.72
CA PRO A 36 1.14 16.21 9.82
C PRO A 36 2.27 16.01 10.84
N SER A 37 1.95 15.39 11.98
CA SER A 37 2.97 15.08 12.97
C SER A 37 3.98 14.06 12.44
N VAL A 38 5.16 14.02 13.06
CA VAL A 38 6.21 13.04 12.74
C VAL A 38 5.68 11.62 12.93
N SER A 39 4.86 11.40 13.97
CA SER A 39 4.24 10.11 14.24
C SER A 39 3.34 9.65 13.08
N VAL A 40 2.54 10.55 12.53
CA VAL A 40 1.67 10.23 11.39
C VAL A 40 2.49 9.89 10.15
N ILE A 41 3.56 10.63 9.89
CA ILE A 41 4.48 10.34 8.78
C ILE A 41 5.10 8.95 8.95
N ALA A 42 5.52 8.59 10.15
CA ALA A 42 6.09 7.27 10.43
C ALA A 42 5.08 6.16 10.15
N ASP A 43 3.83 6.36 10.57
CA ASP A 43 2.75 5.41 10.31
C ASP A 43 2.53 5.21 8.81
N ILE A 44 2.53 6.29 8.05
CA ILE A 44 2.37 6.24 6.60
C ILE A 44 3.50 5.44 5.95
N LYS A 45 4.74 5.69 6.35
CA LYS A 45 5.89 4.94 5.84
C LYS A 45 5.75 3.45 6.11
N THR A 46 5.32 3.08 7.31
CA THR A 46 5.11 1.68 7.69
C THR A 46 4.04 1.03 6.82
N VAL A 47 2.91 1.69 6.65
CA VAL A 47 1.79 1.17 5.87
C VAL A 47 2.18 0.99 4.41
N VAL A 48 2.83 1.98 3.82
CA VAL A 48 3.27 1.91 2.42
C VAL A 48 4.29 0.79 2.22
N SER A 49 5.24 0.66 3.15
CA SER A 49 6.23 -0.42 3.09
C SER A 49 5.55 -1.79 3.07
N GLU A 50 4.57 -2.01 3.94
CA GLU A 50 3.85 -3.28 3.99
C GLU A 50 3.05 -3.54 2.71
N ALA A 51 2.34 -2.54 2.21
CA ALA A 51 1.52 -2.70 1.00
C ALA A 51 2.38 -2.95 -0.24
N VAL A 52 3.47 -2.21 -0.38
CA VAL A 52 4.39 -2.38 -1.52
C VAL A 52 5.12 -3.72 -1.44
N THR A 53 5.54 -4.13 -0.25
CA THR A 53 6.17 -5.44 -0.06
C THR A 53 5.20 -6.56 -0.45
N ASN A 54 3.93 -6.44 -0.06
CA ASN A 54 2.93 -7.43 -0.45
C ASN A 54 2.79 -7.52 -1.98
N ALA A 55 2.80 -6.39 -2.67
CA ALA A 55 2.72 -6.37 -4.13
C ALA A 55 3.95 -7.03 -4.76
N ILE A 56 5.14 -6.69 -4.29
CA ILE A 56 6.41 -7.17 -4.83
C ILE A 56 6.61 -8.67 -4.53
N VAL A 57 6.46 -9.05 -3.27
CA VAL A 57 6.81 -10.41 -2.82
C VAL A 57 5.68 -11.40 -3.09
N HIS A 58 4.44 -11.02 -2.83
CA HIS A 58 3.29 -11.92 -2.97
C HIS A 58 2.54 -11.72 -4.28
N GLY A 59 2.28 -10.48 -4.66
CA GLY A 59 1.56 -10.19 -5.91
C GLY A 59 2.30 -10.71 -7.13
N TYR A 60 3.57 -10.44 -7.21
CA TYR A 60 4.40 -10.86 -8.33
C TYR A 60 5.26 -12.09 -8.03
N ALA A 61 4.86 -12.91 -7.06
CA ALA A 61 5.56 -14.16 -6.76
C ALA A 61 5.58 -15.06 -8.01
N GLY A 62 6.76 -15.54 -8.37
CA GLY A 62 6.93 -16.43 -9.52
C GLY A 62 7.06 -15.73 -10.87
N PHE A 63 6.87 -14.43 -10.93
CA PHE A 63 7.09 -13.66 -12.18
C PHE A 63 8.59 -13.50 -12.41
N GLU A 64 9.03 -13.71 -13.67
CA GLU A 64 10.46 -13.73 -13.99
C GLU A 64 11.05 -12.33 -14.20
N ASN A 65 10.38 -11.49 -14.98
CA ASN A 65 10.91 -10.18 -15.35
C ASN A 65 10.37 -9.09 -14.41
N LYS A 66 10.98 -8.98 -13.23
CA LYS A 66 10.52 -8.03 -12.21
C LYS A 66 10.55 -6.58 -12.70
N GLN A 67 11.49 -6.23 -13.60
CA GLN A 67 11.54 -4.87 -14.13
C GLN A 67 10.32 -4.52 -14.99
N GLU A 68 9.62 -5.52 -15.52
CA GLU A 68 8.39 -5.32 -16.30
C GLU A 68 7.13 -5.44 -15.45
N CYS A 69 7.27 -5.93 -14.22
CA CYS A 69 6.18 -6.01 -13.26
C CYS A 69 6.06 -4.66 -12.56
N ILE A 70 4.96 -3.98 -12.76
CA ILE A 70 4.81 -2.59 -12.31
C ILE A 70 3.89 -2.51 -11.10
N VAL A 71 4.32 -1.74 -10.11
CA VAL A 71 3.49 -1.34 -8.97
C VAL A 71 3.12 0.13 -9.18
N SER A 72 1.84 0.43 -9.08
CA SER A 72 1.33 1.80 -9.25
C SER A 72 0.82 2.32 -7.91
N ILE A 73 1.13 3.56 -7.60
CA ILE A 73 0.61 4.24 -6.41
C ILE A 73 -0.07 5.52 -6.85
N VAL A 74 -1.31 5.72 -6.39
CA VAL A 74 -2.03 6.98 -6.54
C VAL A 74 -2.36 7.50 -5.16
N CYS A 75 -1.95 8.73 -4.87
CA CYS A 75 -2.28 9.41 -3.62
C CYS A 75 -3.16 10.61 -3.92
N LYS A 76 -4.19 10.77 -3.11
CA LYS A 76 -5.11 11.90 -3.22
C LYS A 76 -5.25 12.55 -1.85
N MET A 77 -5.19 13.86 -1.83
CA MET A 77 -5.41 14.66 -0.62
C MET A 77 -6.77 15.33 -0.71
N THR A 78 -7.52 15.27 0.37
CA THR A 78 -8.83 15.94 0.43
C THR A 78 -8.71 17.29 1.13
N ASP A 79 -9.74 18.12 0.95
CA ASP A 79 -9.81 19.44 1.60
C ASP A 79 -9.94 19.36 3.13
N SER A 80 -10.34 18.20 3.67
CA SER A 80 -10.41 17.96 5.12
C SER A 80 -9.12 17.41 5.71
N GLY A 81 -8.07 17.23 4.90
CA GLY A 81 -6.79 16.71 5.38
C GLY A 81 -6.72 15.19 5.49
N LYS A 82 -7.49 14.50 4.67
CA LYS A 82 -7.43 13.04 4.59
C LYS A 82 -6.59 12.63 3.39
N LEU A 83 -5.69 11.68 3.59
CA LEU A 83 -4.87 11.08 2.55
C LEU A 83 -5.49 9.75 2.13
N ILE A 84 -5.68 9.57 0.83
CA ILE A 84 -6.13 8.32 0.23
C ILE A 84 -4.95 7.77 -0.57
N ILE A 85 -4.54 6.54 -0.28
CA ILE A 85 -3.43 5.87 -0.96
C ILE A 85 -3.97 4.61 -1.62
N ARG A 86 -3.78 4.51 -2.94
CA ARG A 86 -4.17 3.31 -3.70
C ARG A 86 -2.91 2.67 -4.28
N ILE A 87 -2.68 1.42 -3.92
CA ILE A 87 -1.51 0.66 -4.36
C ILE A 87 -2.01 -0.53 -5.18
N ARG A 88 -1.56 -0.61 -6.43
CA ARG A 88 -2.04 -1.59 -7.39
C ARG A 88 -0.89 -2.40 -7.96
N ASP A 89 -1.08 -3.72 -8.02
CA ASP A 89 -0.25 -4.62 -8.79
C ASP A 89 -1.12 -5.40 -9.79
N LYS A 90 -0.49 -5.93 -10.83
CA LYS A 90 -1.12 -6.81 -11.81
C LYS A 90 -0.57 -8.21 -11.67
N GLY A 91 -0.38 -8.64 -10.43
CA GLY A 91 0.18 -9.93 -10.10
C GLY A 91 -0.85 -11.05 -10.11
N ARG A 92 -0.58 -12.08 -9.33
CA ARG A 92 -1.41 -13.29 -9.32
C ARG A 92 -2.77 -13.11 -8.62
N GLY A 93 -2.91 -12.07 -7.82
CA GLY A 93 -4.13 -11.83 -7.05
C GLY A 93 -4.24 -12.69 -5.79
N ILE A 94 -5.29 -12.45 -5.04
CA ILE A 94 -5.59 -13.15 -3.78
C ILE A 94 -6.90 -13.88 -3.95
N GLU A 95 -6.89 -15.18 -3.71
CA GLU A 95 -8.10 -16.02 -3.85
C GLU A 95 -9.10 -15.75 -2.72
N ASP A 96 -8.61 -15.68 -1.49
CA ASP A 96 -9.46 -15.47 -0.32
C ASP A 96 -8.93 -14.26 0.47
N ILE A 97 -9.52 -13.12 0.19
CA ILE A 97 -9.12 -11.84 0.82
C ILE A 97 -9.37 -11.90 2.32
N HIS A 98 -10.48 -12.47 2.75
CA HIS A 98 -10.80 -12.54 4.17
C HIS A 98 -9.71 -13.30 4.95
N THR A 99 -9.29 -14.45 4.44
CA THR A 99 -8.22 -15.23 5.05
C THR A 99 -6.89 -14.49 5.01
N ALA A 100 -6.58 -13.83 3.88
CA ALA A 100 -5.33 -13.12 3.71
C ALA A 100 -5.19 -11.94 4.69
N MET A 101 -6.31 -11.35 5.12
CA MET A 101 -6.31 -10.23 6.05
C MET A 101 -6.25 -10.66 7.52
N GLN A 102 -6.33 -11.95 7.81
CA GLN A 102 -6.23 -12.43 9.19
C GLN A 102 -4.77 -12.37 9.68
N PRO A 103 -4.58 -12.13 10.99
CA PRO A 103 -3.23 -12.12 11.55
C PRO A 103 -2.48 -13.44 11.30
N LEU A 104 -1.18 -13.33 11.06
CA LEU A 104 -0.25 -14.44 10.86
C LEU A 104 -0.43 -15.22 9.55
N TYR A 105 -1.36 -14.80 8.66
CA TYR A 105 -1.45 -15.43 7.36
C TYR A 105 -0.30 -14.95 6.45
N THR A 106 0.36 -15.90 5.79
CA THR A 106 1.39 -15.57 4.81
C THR A 106 1.49 -16.70 3.78
N THR A 107 1.85 -16.33 2.54
CA THR A 107 2.22 -17.27 1.49
C THR A 107 3.72 -17.57 1.50
N ASP A 108 4.47 -16.90 2.36
CA ASP A 108 5.91 -17.09 2.50
C ASP A 108 6.21 -18.27 3.40
N THR A 109 6.64 -19.38 2.80
CA THR A 109 6.93 -20.62 3.54
C THR A 109 8.29 -20.59 4.25
N ASP A 110 9.11 -19.61 3.95
CA ASP A 110 10.46 -19.48 4.55
C ASP A 110 10.44 -18.76 5.89
N GLY A 111 9.30 -18.24 6.28
CA GLY A 111 9.18 -17.54 7.55
C GLY A 111 9.79 -16.15 7.59
N GLU A 112 10.16 -15.60 6.44
CA GLU A 112 10.71 -14.24 6.35
C GLU A 112 9.67 -13.17 6.63
N ARG A 113 8.40 -13.52 6.44
CA ARG A 113 7.26 -12.63 6.68
C ARG A 113 6.45 -13.17 7.85
N SER A 114 6.05 -12.27 8.71
CA SER A 114 5.27 -12.62 9.89
C SER A 114 3.81 -12.96 9.58
N GLY A 115 3.31 -12.62 8.38
CA GLY A 115 1.90 -12.73 8.06
C GLY A 115 1.05 -11.62 8.66
N MET A 116 1.68 -10.52 9.09
CA MET A 116 1.03 -9.41 9.78
C MET A 116 0.82 -8.19 8.90
N GLY A 117 1.12 -8.27 7.60
CA GLY A 117 1.08 -7.10 6.71
C GLY A 117 -0.25 -6.36 6.71
N PHE A 118 -1.37 -7.07 6.49
CA PHE A 118 -2.68 -6.42 6.50
C PHE A 118 -3.09 -5.96 7.89
N THR A 119 -2.70 -6.70 8.92
CA THR A 119 -2.95 -6.30 10.32
C THR A 119 -2.24 -4.99 10.65
N VAL A 120 -0.98 -4.86 10.22
CA VAL A 120 -0.21 -3.62 10.40
C VAL A 120 -0.89 -2.47 9.67
N MET A 121 -1.30 -2.68 8.41
CA MET A 121 -1.98 -1.65 7.64
C MET A 121 -3.28 -1.20 8.32
N GLN A 122 -4.07 -2.15 8.84
CA GLN A 122 -5.30 -1.84 9.56
C GLN A 122 -5.04 -1.04 10.84
N SER A 123 -3.95 -1.36 11.55
CA SER A 123 -3.62 -0.71 12.83
C SER A 123 -3.25 0.75 12.67
N PHE A 124 -2.69 1.13 11.51
CA PHE A 124 -2.15 2.48 11.31
C PHE A 124 -2.94 3.31 10.30
N THR A 125 -4.11 2.84 9.89
CA THR A 125 -4.98 3.58 8.96
C THR A 125 -6.39 3.69 9.54
N ASP A 126 -7.17 4.63 9.00
CA ASP A 126 -8.58 4.78 9.39
C ASP A 126 -9.48 3.83 8.60
N SER A 127 -9.05 3.43 7.40
CA SER A 127 -9.81 2.53 6.54
C SER A 127 -8.87 1.80 5.61
N ILE A 128 -9.17 0.53 5.33
CA ILE A 128 -8.48 -0.27 4.34
C ILE A 128 -9.52 -1.04 3.54
N LYS A 129 -9.35 -1.03 2.21
CA LYS A 129 -10.16 -1.85 1.29
C LYS A 129 -9.21 -2.59 0.38
N VAL A 130 -9.48 -3.88 0.18
CA VAL A 130 -8.69 -4.72 -0.70
C VAL A 130 -9.61 -5.30 -1.76
N ARG A 131 -9.24 -5.12 -3.03
CA ARG A 131 -9.92 -5.74 -4.16
C ARG A 131 -8.89 -6.59 -4.89
N SER A 132 -9.26 -7.82 -5.20
CA SER A 132 -8.35 -8.74 -5.86
C SER A 132 -9.14 -9.79 -6.63
N ALA A 133 -8.54 -10.29 -7.70
CA ALA A 133 -9.06 -11.41 -8.45
C ALA A 133 -7.87 -12.23 -8.96
N LEU A 134 -7.99 -13.56 -8.89
CA LEU A 134 -6.93 -14.44 -9.35
C LEU A 134 -6.58 -14.14 -10.81
N GLY A 135 -5.29 -14.01 -11.08
CA GLY A 135 -4.77 -13.71 -12.41
C GLY A 135 -4.90 -12.27 -12.86
N LYS A 136 -5.48 -11.39 -12.04
CA LYS A 136 -5.71 -9.99 -12.41
C LYS A 136 -4.99 -8.99 -11.50
N GLY A 137 -4.53 -9.43 -10.35
CA GLY A 137 -3.80 -8.59 -9.41
C GLY A 137 -4.63 -8.09 -8.25
N THR A 138 -4.10 -7.11 -7.55
CA THR A 138 -4.67 -6.61 -6.29
C THR A 138 -4.61 -5.09 -6.26
N VAL A 139 -5.65 -4.48 -5.68
CA VAL A 139 -5.69 -3.05 -5.38
C VAL A 139 -5.97 -2.90 -3.90
N VAL A 140 -5.08 -2.23 -3.19
CA VAL A 140 -5.24 -1.88 -1.78
C VAL A 140 -5.49 -0.38 -1.71
N THR A 141 -6.59 0.02 -1.08
CA THR A 141 -6.92 1.43 -0.87
C THR A 141 -6.93 1.71 0.63
N LEU A 142 -6.12 2.65 1.03
CA LEU A 142 -5.91 3.04 2.42
C LEU A 142 -6.35 4.48 2.60
N GLU A 143 -6.96 4.79 3.74
CA GLU A 143 -7.31 6.15 4.09
C GLU A 143 -6.73 6.48 5.45
N LYS A 144 -6.15 7.66 5.57
CA LYS A 144 -5.60 8.14 6.83
C LYS A 144 -5.81 9.63 6.95
N ARG A 145 -6.42 10.03 8.06
CA ARG A 145 -6.56 11.44 8.39
C ARG A 145 -5.22 11.96 8.90
N LEU A 146 -4.72 13.02 8.26
CA LEU A 146 -3.42 13.59 8.58
C LEU A 146 -3.52 14.67 9.65
N LEU A 147 -4.62 15.42 9.64
CA LEU A 147 -4.86 16.52 10.57
C LEU A 147 -6.09 16.22 11.42
N ARG A 148 -6.06 16.70 12.64
CA ARG A 148 -7.18 16.55 13.56
C ARG A 148 -7.86 17.87 13.84
#